data_0837d5328a771ce68df83b4a5379af3b
#
_entry.id   0837d5328a771ce68df83b4a5379af3b
#
_cell.length_a   1.000
_cell.length_b   1.000
_cell.length_c   1.000
_cell.angle_alpha   90.00
_cell.angle_beta   90.00
_cell.angle_gamma   90.00
#
_symmetry.space_group_name_H-M   'P 1'
#
loop_
_entity.id
_entity.type
_entity.pdbx_description
1 polymer ?
#
loop_
_entity_poly.entity_id
_entity_poly.type
_entity_poly.pdbx_seq_one_letter_code
_entity_poly.pdbx_strand_id
1 'polypeptide(L)'
;TPKEAQALADKARRLGMRLLGPGSLGLVHTHPGVRLAAGLAPLPKEGVLAISSQSGTLGRAVLAFAEEMGLGVASFVSLGAKADISSNDLLQFWEEDERTRVILLYLEHFGNPRRFSRLARRIGKKKPILAVHPSRDPLVRALFAQAGVVRANSLEEAFDVALLLAQG
;
A
#
# COMPACT_ATOMS: atom_id res chain seq x y z
N THR A 1 10.09 -21.06 0.58
CA THR A 1 11.11 -20.44 1.46
C THR A 1 11.49 -19.04 0.95
N PRO A 2 12.06 -18.15 1.79
CA PRO A 2 12.55 -16.82 1.33
C PRO A 2 13.57 -16.93 0.19
N LYS A 3 14.42 -17.95 0.19
CA LYS A 3 15.41 -18.19 -0.88
C LYS A 3 14.75 -18.51 -2.22
N GLU A 4 13.71 -19.32 -2.22
CA GLU A 4 12.94 -19.66 -3.43
C GLU A 4 12.19 -18.42 -3.97
N ALA A 5 11.60 -17.64 -3.09
CA ALA A 5 10.94 -16.38 -3.46
C ALA A 5 11.91 -15.40 -4.12
N GLN A 6 13.13 -15.27 -3.58
CA GLN A 6 14.17 -14.42 -4.16
C GLN A 6 14.63 -14.96 -5.52
N ALA A 7 14.87 -16.28 -5.65
CA ALA A 7 15.25 -16.90 -6.91
C ALA A 7 14.19 -16.69 -8.01
N LEU A 8 12.90 -16.76 -7.64
CA LEU A 8 11.79 -16.47 -8.55
C LEU A 8 11.77 -15.00 -8.97
N ALA A 9 11.98 -14.08 -8.04
CA ALA A 9 12.06 -12.66 -8.32
C ALA A 9 13.22 -12.34 -9.29
N ASP A 10 14.39 -12.94 -9.07
CA ASP A 10 15.55 -12.76 -9.92
C ASP A 10 15.32 -13.35 -11.33
N LYS A 11 14.63 -14.48 -11.43
CA LYS A 11 14.23 -15.04 -12.72
C LYS A 11 13.25 -14.12 -13.45
N ALA A 12 12.23 -13.61 -12.76
CA ALA A 12 11.27 -12.69 -13.35
C ALA A 12 11.97 -11.44 -13.92
N ARG A 13 12.87 -10.83 -13.15
CA ARG A 13 13.64 -9.64 -13.59
C ARG A 13 14.48 -9.91 -14.82
N ARG A 14 15.16 -11.07 -14.90
CA ARG A 14 15.93 -11.45 -16.09
C ARG A 14 15.08 -11.59 -17.34
N LEU A 15 13.79 -11.86 -17.18
CA LEU A 15 12.81 -11.95 -18.27
C LEU A 15 12.07 -10.62 -18.51
N GLY A 16 12.52 -9.53 -17.93
CA GLY A 16 11.86 -8.21 -18.06
C GLY A 16 10.54 -8.09 -17.29
N MET A 17 10.24 -9.02 -16.39
CA MET A 17 9.00 -9.02 -15.60
C MET A 17 9.24 -8.56 -14.16
N ARG A 18 8.19 -8.09 -13.51
CA ARG A 18 8.18 -7.79 -12.08
C ARG A 18 7.32 -8.81 -11.35
N LEU A 19 7.70 -9.14 -10.11
CA LEU A 19 6.99 -10.11 -9.29
C LEU A 19 6.26 -9.43 -8.14
N LEU A 20 4.96 -9.71 -8.02
CA LEU A 20 4.15 -9.34 -6.86
C LEU A 20 3.93 -10.57 -5.99
N GLY A 21 4.33 -10.51 -4.72
CA GLY A 21 4.25 -11.65 -3.80
C GLY A 21 5.63 -12.28 -3.52
N PRO A 22 5.68 -13.58 -3.23
CA PRO A 22 4.59 -14.57 -3.16
C PRO A 22 3.58 -14.33 -2.02
N GLY A 23 2.45 -15.02 -2.05
CA GLY A 23 1.38 -14.84 -1.06
C GLY A 23 0.60 -13.54 -1.21
N SER A 24 0.58 -12.96 -2.41
CA SER A 24 -0.22 -11.79 -2.75
C SER A 24 -1.66 -12.18 -3.10
N LEU A 25 -2.64 -11.35 -2.73
CA LEU A 25 -4.01 -11.40 -3.26
C LEU A 25 -4.10 -10.85 -4.69
N GLY A 26 -3.04 -10.21 -5.16
CA GLY A 26 -3.05 -9.52 -6.44
C GLY A 26 -3.12 -7.99 -6.32
N LEU A 27 -3.55 -7.38 -7.38
CA LEU A 27 -3.69 -5.93 -7.49
C LEU A 27 -4.98 -5.54 -8.18
N VAL A 28 -5.44 -4.33 -7.86
CA VAL A 28 -6.58 -3.68 -8.50
C VAL A 28 -6.19 -2.27 -8.87
N HIS A 29 -6.63 -1.82 -10.04
CA HIS A 29 -6.56 -0.44 -10.48
C HIS A 29 -7.92 -0.06 -11.07
N THR A 30 -8.60 0.92 -10.48
CA THR A 30 -10.00 1.22 -10.80
C THR A 30 -10.16 2.25 -11.91
N HIS A 31 -9.06 2.86 -12.39
CA HIS A 31 -9.10 3.86 -13.46
C HIS A 31 -9.91 3.37 -14.66
N PRO A 32 -10.92 4.11 -15.17
CA PRO A 32 -11.79 3.68 -16.27
C PRO A 32 -11.03 3.23 -17.53
N GLY A 33 -9.91 3.91 -17.85
CA GLY A 33 -9.06 3.56 -18.99
C GLY A 33 -8.18 2.32 -18.79
N VAL A 34 -8.06 1.79 -17.55
CA VAL A 34 -7.26 0.60 -17.21
C VAL A 34 -8.14 -0.51 -16.66
N ARG A 35 -8.95 -0.21 -15.65
CA ARG A 35 -9.88 -1.11 -14.95
C ARG A 35 -9.36 -2.53 -14.79
N LEU A 36 -8.22 -2.65 -14.14
CA LEU A 36 -7.50 -3.90 -13.98
C LEU A 36 -7.82 -4.53 -12.61
N ALA A 37 -8.19 -5.79 -12.60
CA ALA A 37 -8.23 -6.65 -11.42
C ALA A 37 -7.46 -7.93 -11.72
N ALA A 38 -6.28 -8.08 -11.13
CA ALA A 38 -5.42 -9.23 -11.33
C ALA A 38 -5.20 -9.95 -10.00
N GLY A 39 -5.73 -11.17 -9.88
CA GLY A 39 -5.66 -11.99 -8.68
C GLY A 39 -7.03 -12.25 -8.05
N LEU A 40 -7.08 -12.38 -6.73
CA LEU A 40 -8.27 -12.75 -5.94
C LEU A 40 -8.94 -11.53 -5.26
N ALA A 41 -8.41 -10.32 -5.46
CA ALA A 41 -8.98 -9.12 -4.88
C ALA A 41 -10.25 -8.71 -5.65
N PRO A 42 -11.37 -8.38 -4.98
CA PRO A 42 -12.55 -7.83 -5.62
C PRO A 42 -12.26 -6.44 -6.21
N LEU A 43 -13.00 -6.05 -7.24
CA LEU A 43 -12.90 -4.71 -7.82
C LEU A 43 -13.75 -3.74 -6.98
N PRO A 44 -13.14 -2.81 -6.25
CA PRO A 44 -13.86 -1.83 -5.44
C PRO A 44 -14.44 -0.70 -6.30
N LYS A 45 -15.27 0.16 -5.68
CA LYS A 45 -15.71 1.41 -6.27
C LYS A 45 -14.50 2.31 -6.57
N GLU A 46 -14.54 2.99 -7.71
CA GLU A 46 -13.54 3.97 -8.10
C GLU A 46 -13.48 5.14 -7.09
N GLY A 47 -12.25 5.62 -6.83
CA GLY A 47 -12.03 6.75 -5.95
C GLY A 47 -10.57 7.20 -5.89
N VAL A 48 -10.18 7.78 -4.76
CA VAL A 48 -8.90 8.50 -4.61
C VAL A 48 -7.93 7.84 -3.63
N LEU A 49 -8.37 6.77 -2.95
CA LEU A 49 -7.56 6.08 -1.94
C LEU A 49 -6.69 5.00 -2.59
N ALA A 50 -5.37 5.13 -2.47
CA ALA A 50 -4.44 4.07 -2.83
C ALA A 50 -4.09 3.24 -1.59
N ILE A 51 -4.15 1.93 -1.71
CA ILE A 51 -3.98 1.01 -0.57
C ILE A 51 -2.90 -0.02 -0.88
N SER A 52 -1.99 -0.22 0.07
CA SER A 52 -1.06 -1.35 0.06
C SER A 52 -1.20 -2.18 1.32
N SER A 53 -1.30 -3.50 1.17
CA SER A 53 -1.29 -4.43 2.29
C SER A 53 -0.16 -5.45 2.15
N GLN A 54 0.63 -5.63 3.19
CA GLN A 54 1.61 -6.72 3.28
C GLN A 54 0.97 -8.02 3.76
N SER A 55 -0.19 -7.94 4.41
CA SER A 55 -0.97 -9.10 4.82
C SER A 55 -1.96 -9.50 3.72
N GLY A 56 -1.86 -10.72 3.21
CA GLY A 56 -2.80 -11.26 2.24
C GLY A 56 -4.23 -11.39 2.82
N THR A 57 -4.36 -11.86 4.04
CA THR A 57 -5.66 -12.04 4.70
C THR A 57 -6.37 -10.73 4.97
N LEU A 58 -5.63 -9.71 5.43
CA LEU A 58 -6.19 -8.38 5.70
C LEU A 58 -6.55 -7.62 4.44
N GLY A 59 -5.96 -7.93 3.30
CA GLY A 59 -6.24 -7.21 2.05
C GLY A 59 -7.71 -7.26 1.63
N ARG A 60 -8.38 -8.40 1.82
CA ARG A 60 -9.82 -8.51 1.53
C ARG A 60 -10.67 -7.73 2.52
N ALA A 61 -10.32 -7.80 3.81
CA ALA A 61 -11.02 -7.05 4.85
C ALA A 61 -10.89 -5.54 4.64
N VAL A 62 -9.70 -5.08 4.25
CA VAL A 62 -9.43 -3.67 3.93
C VAL A 62 -10.31 -3.18 2.77
N LEU A 63 -10.46 -3.96 1.71
CA LEU A 63 -11.32 -3.59 0.58
C LEU A 63 -12.82 -3.62 0.95
N ALA A 64 -13.25 -4.62 1.71
CA ALA A 64 -14.63 -4.69 2.20
C ALA A 64 -14.96 -3.50 3.11
N PHE A 65 -14.04 -3.12 3.99
CA PHE A 65 -14.20 -1.98 4.88
C PHE A 65 -14.24 -0.65 4.12
N ALA A 66 -13.40 -0.49 3.08
CA ALA A 66 -13.47 0.68 2.20
C ALA A 66 -14.84 0.82 1.51
N GLU A 67 -15.41 -0.30 1.07
CA GLU A 67 -16.74 -0.35 0.45
C GLU A 67 -17.83 0.02 1.45
N GLU A 68 -17.80 -0.55 2.66
CA GLU A 68 -18.75 -0.26 3.75
C GLU A 68 -18.73 1.23 4.15
N MET A 69 -17.54 1.83 4.21
CA MET A 69 -17.35 3.25 4.50
C MET A 69 -17.67 4.18 3.31
N GLY A 70 -18.01 3.62 2.16
CA GLY A 70 -18.25 4.38 0.93
C GLY A 70 -17.00 5.05 0.34
N LEU A 71 -15.81 4.64 0.77
CA LEU A 71 -14.52 5.12 0.28
C LEU A 71 -14.16 4.47 -1.05
N GLY A 72 -14.07 5.28 -2.09
CA GLY A 72 -13.59 4.82 -3.39
C GLY A 72 -12.07 4.61 -3.38
N VAL A 73 -11.64 3.53 -4.02
CA VAL A 73 -10.25 3.10 -4.12
C VAL A 73 -9.71 3.41 -5.51
N ALA A 74 -8.58 4.11 -5.61
CA ALA A 74 -7.87 4.33 -6.87
C ALA A 74 -7.10 3.08 -7.29
N SER A 75 -6.38 2.50 -6.34
CA SER A 75 -5.66 1.25 -6.54
C SER A 75 -5.47 0.49 -5.22
N PHE A 76 -5.41 -0.83 -5.32
CA PHE A 76 -5.07 -1.71 -4.21
C PHE A 76 -3.97 -2.68 -4.64
N VAL A 77 -2.95 -2.87 -3.81
CA VAL A 77 -1.87 -3.83 -4.05
C VAL A 77 -1.58 -4.65 -2.81
N SER A 78 -1.78 -5.96 -2.91
CA SER A 78 -1.36 -6.91 -1.89
C SER A 78 0.09 -7.34 -2.17
N LEU A 79 1.02 -6.98 -1.29
CA LEU A 79 2.45 -7.22 -1.51
C LEU A 79 2.90 -8.64 -1.14
N GLY A 80 2.21 -9.30 -0.20
CA GLY A 80 2.68 -10.59 0.32
C GLY A 80 4.10 -10.49 0.89
N ALA A 81 4.94 -11.46 0.57
CA ALA A 81 6.32 -11.55 1.06
C ALA A 81 7.30 -10.52 0.46
N LYS A 82 6.88 -9.68 -0.49
CA LYS A 82 7.67 -8.59 -1.10
C LYS A 82 9.03 -9.03 -1.66
N ALA A 83 9.07 -10.14 -2.39
CA ALA A 83 10.34 -10.64 -2.94
C ALA A 83 10.93 -9.70 -4.02
N ASP A 84 10.10 -8.90 -4.70
CA ASP A 84 10.53 -7.93 -5.70
C ASP A 84 9.89 -6.56 -5.48
N ILE A 85 8.56 -6.44 -5.69
CA ILE A 85 7.84 -5.17 -5.50
C ILE A 85 7.63 -4.93 -3.99
N SER A 86 7.93 -3.71 -3.56
CA SER A 86 7.83 -3.26 -2.17
C SER A 86 6.92 -2.06 -2.01
N SER A 87 6.58 -1.70 -0.77
CA SER A 87 5.83 -0.46 -0.48
C SER A 87 6.56 0.80 -0.96
N ASN A 88 7.91 0.78 -1.02
CA ASN A 88 8.68 1.90 -1.54
C ASN A 88 8.51 2.10 -3.05
N ASP A 89 8.29 1.03 -3.80
CA ASP A 89 8.03 1.10 -5.23
C ASP A 89 6.62 1.62 -5.50
N LEU A 90 5.65 1.19 -4.68
CA LEU A 90 4.28 1.70 -4.75
C LEU A 90 4.19 3.18 -4.38
N LEU A 91 4.91 3.62 -3.35
CA LEU A 91 4.97 5.04 -3.00
C LEU A 91 5.46 5.89 -4.17
N GLN A 92 6.48 5.43 -4.91
CA GLN A 92 6.97 6.14 -6.11
C GLN A 92 5.92 6.17 -7.23
N PHE A 93 5.22 5.06 -7.46
CA PHE A 93 4.14 5.01 -8.44
C PHE A 93 3.00 5.97 -8.07
N TRP A 94 2.53 5.95 -6.83
CA TRP A 94 1.45 6.82 -6.38
C TRP A 94 1.83 8.30 -6.24
N GLU A 95 3.11 8.62 -6.17
CA GLU A 95 3.58 10.00 -6.18
C GLU A 95 3.15 10.71 -7.48
N GLU A 96 3.26 10.00 -8.61
CA GLU A 96 2.98 10.51 -9.95
C GLU A 96 1.53 10.26 -10.40
N ASP A 97 0.82 9.35 -9.76
CA ASP A 97 -0.57 9.03 -10.08
C ASP A 97 -1.51 10.15 -9.61
N GLU A 98 -1.97 11.00 -10.53
CA GLU A 98 -2.83 12.16 -10.25
C GLU A 98 -4.17 11.78 -9.58
N ARG A 99 -4.63 10.54 -9.72
CA ARG A 99 -5.87 10.06 -9.15
C ARG A 99 -5.72 9.65 -7.68
N THR A 100 -4.52 9.31 -7.27
CA THR A 100 -4.22 9.02 -5.87
C THR A 100 -4.11 10.32 -5.10
N ARG A 101 -5.01 10.55 -4.14
CA ARG A 101 -4.99 11.70 -3.24
C ARG A 101 -4.58 11.33 -1.82
N VAL A 102 -4.92 10.12 -1.38
CA VAL A 102 -4.60 9.60 -0.05
C VAL A 102 -3.96 8.23 -0.20
N ILE A 103 -2.92 7.95 0.58
CA ILE A 103 -2.21 6.66 0.57
C ILE A 103 -2.38 5.98 1.92
N LEU A 104 -2.85 4.74 1.93
CA LEU A 104 -2.97 3.90 3.12
C LEU A 104 -2.05 2.68 3.01
N LEU A 105 -1.17 2.52 3.98
CA LEU A 105 -0.21 1.44 4.06
C LEU A 105 -0.48 0.54 5.27
N TYR A 106 -0.74 -0.73 5.05
CA TYR A 106 -0.63 -1.74 6.08
C TYR A 106 0.76 -2.38 6.00
N LEU A 107 1.62 -2.05 6.95
CA LEU A 107 3.03 -2.42 6.96
C LEU A 107 3.35 -3.37 8.11
N GLU A 108 3.99 -4.49 7.81
CA GLU A 108 4.63 -5.37 8.80
C GLU A 108 6.13 -5.09 8.89
N HIS A 109 6.73 -4.74 7.74
CA HIS A 109 8.15 -4.43 7.61
C HIS A 109 8.38 -3.31 6.60
N PHE A 110 9.32 -2.41 6.90
CA PHE A 110 9.69 -1.29 6.01
C PHE A 110 10.53 -1.72 4.78
N GLY A 111 11.23 -2.86 4.87
CA GLY A 111 12.26 -3.22 3.91
C GLY A 111 13.48 -2.31 4.10
N ASN A 112 13.58 -1.22 3.34
CA ASN A 112 14.60 -0.19 3.52
C ASN A 112 14.01 1.05 4.23
N PRO A 113 14.20 1.22 5.55
CA PRO A 113 13.60 2.32 6.32
C PRO A 113 14.11 3.71 5.90
N ARG A 114 15.37 3.82 5.47
CA ARG A 114 15.94 5.09 5.00
C ARG A 114 15.27 5.55 3.69
N ARG A 115 15.09 4.61 2.75
CA ARG A 115 14.37 4.88 1.49
C ARG A 115 12.91 5.24 1.78
N PHE A 116 12.25 4.49 2.65
CA PHE A 116 10.87 4.75 3.09
C PHE A 116 10.73 6.17 3.65
N SER A 117 11.53 6.54 4.64
CA SER A 117 11.47 7.86 5.29
C SER A 117 11.68 9.00 4.29
N ARG A 118 12.63 8.86 3.36
CA ARG A 118 12.88 9.87 2.34
C ARG A 118 11.71 10.03 1.37
N LEU A 119 11.14 8.91 0.88
CA LEU A 119 9.99 8.92 -0.01
C LEU A 119 8.76 9.49 0.69
N ALA A 120 8.45 8.99 1.88
CA ALA A 120 7.27 9.41 2.63
C ALA A 120 7.31 10.91 2.96
N ARG A 121 8.47 11.44 3.36
CA ARG A 121 8.64 12.88 3.64
C ARG A 121 8.44 13.74 2.39
N ARG A 122 8.83 13.25 1.23
CA ARG A 122 8.67 13.97 -0.04
C ARG A 122 7.21 13.94 -0.49
N ILE A 123 6.61 12.75 -0.51
CA ILE A 123 5.26 12.51 -0.99
C ILE A 123 4.22 13.11 -0.05
N GLY A 124 4.42 12.97 1.27
CA GLY A 124 3.50 13.46 2.30
C GLY A 124 3.25 14.97 2.29
N LYS A 125 4.10 15.74 1.58
CA LYS A 125 3.86 17.17 1.34
C LYS A 125 2.74 17.45 0.34
N LYS A 126 2.40 16.48 -0.49
CA LYS A 126 1.39 16.59 -1.56
C LYS A 126 0.22 15.64 -1.33
N LYS A 127 0.50 14.45 -0.84
CA LYS A 127 -0.46 13.35 -0.66
C LYS A 127 -0.28 12.77 0.75
N PRO A 128 -1.25 12.92 1.66
CA PRO A 128 -1.15 12.35 2.99
C PRO A 128 -0.95 10.84 2.93
N ILE A 129 -0.04 10.36 3.78
CA ILE A 129 0.27 8.94 3.93
C ILE A 129 -0.17 8.50 5.31
N LEU A 130 -1.08 7.54 5.35
CA LEU A 130 -1.53 6.85 6.54
C LEU A 130 -0.82 5.51 6.65
N ALA A 131 -0.49 5.08 7.84
CA ALA A 131 0.10 3.75 8.04
C ALA A 131 -0.45 3.07 9.29
N VAL A 132 -0.81 1.80 9.12
CA VAL A 132 -1.06 0.87 10.22
C VAL A 132 0.13 -0.07 10.33
N HIS A 133 0.68 -0.21 11.53
CA HIS A 133 1.82 -1.09 11.80
C HIS A 133 1.63 -1.78 13.16
N PRO A 134 1.71 -3.11 13.24
CA PRO A 134 1.41 -3.87 14.46
C PRO A 134 2.40 -3.61 15.61
N SER A 135 3.63 -3.21 15.30
CA SER A 135 4.65 -2.97 16.33
C SER A 135 4.33 -1.73 17.17
N ARG A 136 4.54 -1.87 18.48
CA ARG A 136 4.50 -0.77 19.45
C ARG A 136 5.87 -0.17 19.73
N ASP A 137 6.90 -0.57 18.99
CA ASP A 137 8.27 -0.11 19.14
C ASP A 137 8.34 1.42 19.01
N PRO A 138 8.91 2.13 20.00
CA PRO A 138 9.13 3.58 19.93
C PRO A 138 9.94 4.02 18.70
N LEU A 139 10.88 3.20 18.21
CA LEU A 139 11.66 3.51 17.00
C LEU A 139 10.79 3.55 15.74
N VAL A 140 9.82 2.64 15.61
CA VAL A 140 8.84 2.65 14.52
C VAL A 140 7.99 3.92 14.59
N ARG A 141 7.55 4.29 15.79
CA ARG A 141 6.78 5.53 16.03
C ARG A 141 7.58 6.77 15.64
N ALA A 142 8.85 6.83 16.06
CA ALA A 142 9.74 7.93 15.72
C ALA A 142 9.99 8.01 14.20
N LEU A 143 10.16 6.87 13.52
CA LEU A 143 10.33 6.81 12.07
C LEU A 143 9.12 7.40 11.33
N PHE A 144 7.89 7.03 11.71
CA PHE A 144 6.68 7.59 11.11
C PHE A 144 6.58 9.10 11.35
N ALA A 145 6.80 9.55 12.59
CA ALA A 145 6.77 10.97 12.92
C ALA A 145 7.77 11.78 12.10
N GLN A 146 9.03 11.30 11.99
CA GLN A 146 10.05 11.94 11.17
C GLN A 146 9.74 11.92 9.67
N ALA A 147 9.05 10.90 9.21
CA ALA A 147 8.67 10.75 7.81
C ALA A 147 7.41 11.56 7.45
N GLY A 148 6.72 12.17 8.42
CA GLY A 148 5.45 12.86 8.19
C GLY A 148 4.30 11.92 7.85
N VAL A 149 4.38 10.66 8.32
CA VAL A 149 3.35 9.65 8.12
C VAL A 149 2.39 9.66 9.30
N VAL A 150 1.10 9.74 9.02
CA VAL A 150 0.05 9.64 10.04
C VAL A 150 -0.09 8.18 10.43
N ARG A 151 0.29 7.85 11.66
CA ARG A 151 0.14 6.50 12.18
C ARG A 151 -1.24 6.32 12.78
N ALA A 152 -1.96 5.31 12.32
CA ALA A 152 -3.18 4.81 12.94
C ALA A 152 -2.90 3.54 13.77
N ASN A 153 -3.64 3.36 14.86
CA ASN A 153 -3.48 2.22 15.75
C ASN A 153 -4.34 1.02 15.32
N SER A 154 -5.35 1.26 14.51
CA SER A 154 -6.21 0.23 13.93
C SER A 154 -6.55 0.57 12.47
N LEU A 155 -7.16 -0.37 11.76
CA LEU A 155 -7.68 -0.12 10.42
C LEU A 155 -8.87 0.85 10.45
N GLU A 156 -9.74 0.75 11.43
CA GLU A 156 -10.89 1.64 11.61
C GLU A 156 -10.42 3.09 11.72
N GLU A 157 -9.47 3.36 12.64
CA GLU A 157 -8.87 4.70 12.79
C GLU A 157 -8.25 5.20 11.48
N ALA A 158 -7.55 4.31 10.76
CA ALA A 158 -6.94 4.67 9.49
C ALA A 158 -7.98 5.05 8.42
N PHE A 159 -9.10 4.34 8.37
CA PHE A 159 -10.18 4.65 7.43
C PHE A 159 -10.95 5.91 7.80
N ASP A 160 -11.21 6.17 9.08
CA ASP A 160 -11.82 7.41 9.55
C ASP A 160 -10.99 8.63 9.12
N VAL A 161 -9.68 8.55 9.33
CA VAL A 161 -8.75 9.60 8.88
C VAL A 161 -8.69 9.69 7.35
N ALA A 162 -8.68 8.56 6.65
CA ALA A 162 -8.68 8.54 5.18
C ALA A 162 -9.94 9.19 4.62
N LEU A 163 -11.10 8.95 5.22
CA LEU A 163 -12.37 9.56 4.82
C LEU A 163 -12.31 11.09 4.93
N LEU A 164 -11.82 11.61 6.05
CA LEU A 164 -11.64 13.06 6.24
C LEU A 164 -10.70 13.66 5.19
N LEU A 165 -9.58 13.01 4.93
CA LEU A 165 -8.58 13.49 3.97
C LEU A 165 -9.01 13.36 2.50
N ALA A 166 -9.93 12.44 2.19
CA ALA A 166 -10.45 12.27 0.84
C ALA A 166 -11.51 13.30 0.46
N GLN A 167 -12.14 13.96 1.44
CA GLN A 167 -13.17 14.98 1.22
C GLN A 167 -12.61 16.40 0.99
N GLY A 168 -11.38 16.66 1.42
CA GLY A 168 -10.66 17.94 1.24
C GLY A 168 -9.91 17.98 -0.09
#